data_c617e5c37b798cd5764b8dacb07b309e
#
_entry.id   c617e5c37b798cd5764b8dacb07b309e
#
_cell.length_a   1.000
_cell.length_b   1.000
_cell.length_c   1.000
_cell.angle_alpha   90.00
_cell.angle_beta   90.00
_cell.angle_gamma   90.00
#
_symmetry.space_group_name_H-M   'P 1'
#
loop_
_entity.id
_entity.type
_entity.pdbx_description
1 polymer ?
#
loop_
_entity_poly.entity_id
_entity_poly.type
_entity_poly.pdbx_seq_one_letter_code
_entity_poly.pdbx_strand_id
1 'polypeptide(L)'
;MLQNINSPDDLKKIPQKKLPVLAVELRRKIIEVVGKNGGHLASNLGAVELTIALHRVFNSPQDAIIWDVSHQSYAHKMLTGRYKDFESLRTKDGLSGFTRINESEHDYFDAGHASSSISSALGLLTAWSIDG
;
A
#
# COMPACT_ATOMS: atom_id res chain seq x y z
N MET A 1 -7.28 11.98 -10.95
CA MET A 1 -7.77 10.56 -10.99
C MET A 1 -7.56 9.88 -9.65
N LEU A 2 -6.34 9.92 -9.12
CA LEU A 2 -5.96 9.31 -7.84
C LEU A 2 -6.86 9.74 -6.66
N GLN A 3 -7.24 11.00 -6.58
CA GLN A 3 -8.11 11.53 -5.52
C GLN A 3 -9.51 10.90 -5.43
N ASN A 4 -9.93 10.17 -6.46
CA ASN A 4 -11.23 9.49 -6.52
C ASN A 4 -11.14 8.00 -6.19
N ILE A 5 -9.95 7.50 -5.87
CA ILE A 5 -9.72 6.12 -5.46
C ILE A 5 -9.82 6.05 -3.94
N ASN A 6 -10.89 5.46 -3.44
CA ASN A 6 -11.11 5.26 -2.00
C ASN A 6 -10.96 3.78 -1.60
N SER A 7 -10.88 2.88 -2.60
CA SER A 7 -10.70 1.44 -2.37
C SER A 7 -10.04 0.78 -3.59
N PRO A 8 -9.53 -0.44 -3.46
CA PRO A 8 -9.06 -1.23 -4.61
C PRO A 8 -10.13 -1.45 -5.68
N ASP A 9 -11.40 -1.49 -5.31
CA ASP A 9 -12.50 -1.63 -6.27
C ASP A 9 -12.63 -0.42 -7.19
N ASP A 10 -12.33 0.78 -6.72
CA ASP A 10 -12.31 1.97 -7.56
C ASP A 10 -11.14 1.92 -8.56
N LEU A 11 -9.99 1.41 -8.13
CA LEU A 11 -8.86 1.17 -9.03
C LEU A 11 -9.21 0.18 -10.14
N LYS A 12 -9.95 -0.89 -9.82
CA LYS A 12 -10.38 -1.90 -10.80
C LYS A 12 -11.28 -1.34 -11.90
N LYS A 13 -12.03 -0.28 -11.64
CA LYS A 13 -12.88 0.41 -12.63
C LYS A 13 -12.10 1.28 -13.61
N ILE A 14 -10.82 1.59 -13.32
CA ILE A 14 -10.00 2.45 -14.18
C ILE A 14 -9.61 1.70 -15.46
N PRO A 15 -9.87 2.24 -16.66
CA PRO A 15 -9.44 1.61 -17.90
C PRO A 15 -7.92 1.40 -17.96
N GLN A 16 -7.47 0.25 -18.46
CA GLN A 16 -6.05 -0.11 -18.52
C GLN A 16 -5.18 0.97 -19.17
N LYS A 17 -5.66 1.61 -20.23
CA LYS A 17 -4.96 2.70 -20.93
C LYS A 17 -4.70 3.94 -20.07
N LYS A 18 -5.39 4.09 -18.93
CA LYS A 18 -5.21 5.20 -17.99
C LYS A 18 -4.26 4.86 -16.83
N LEU A 19 -3.86 3.62 -16.65
CA LEU A 19 -2.97 3.21 -15.56
C LEU A 19 -1.61 3.89 -15.59
N PRO A 20 -0.98 4.14 -16.75
CA PRO A 20 0.26 4.92 -16.78
C PRO A 20 0.11 6.35 -16.23
N VAL A 21 -1.04 6.98 -16.47
CA VAL A 21 -1.33 8.31 -15.92
C VAL A 21 -1.48 8.24 -14.40
N LEU A 22 -2.19 7.21 -13.89
CA LEU A 22 -2.30 6.96 -12.45
C LEU A 22 -0.93 6.76 -11.80
N ALA A 23 -0.04 5.99 -12.44
CA ALA A 23 1.32 5.78 -11.94
C ALA A 23 2.11 7.10 -11.81
N VAL A 24 1.94 8.01 -12.76
CA VAL A 24 2.55 9.35 -12.71
C VAL A 24 1.95 10.17 -11.54
N GLU A 25 0.63 10.14 -11.33
CA GLU A 25 -0.02 10.84 -10.22
C GLU A 25 0.48 10.31 -8.86
N LEU A 26 0.58 8.98 -8.70
CA LEU A 26 1.11 8.34 -7.49
C LEU A 26 2.55 8.77 -7.21
N ARG A 27 3.43 8.72 -8.21
CA ARG A 27 4.83 9.15 -8.07
C ARG A 27 4.93 10.62 -7.67
N ARG A 28 4.16 11.49 -8.31
CA ARG A 28 4.16 12.92 -7.99
C ARG A 28 3.77 13.15 -6.54
N LYS A 29 2.72 12.46 -6.06
CA LYS A 29 2.27 12.57 -4.67
C LYS A 29 3.31 12.04 -3.68
N ILE A 30 3.96 10.92 -3.99
CA ILE A 30 5.05 10.37 -3.17
C ILE A 30 6.21 11.36 -3.08
N ILE A 31 6.67 11.89 -4.21
CA ILE A 31 7.79 12.87 -4.24
C ILE A 31 7.44 14.11 -3.42
N GLU A 32 6.22 14.63 -3.57
CA GLU A 32 5.75 15.81 -2.84
C GLU A 32 5.79 15.59 -1.33
N VAL A 33 5.18 14.51 -0.85
CA VAL A 33 5.03 14.25 0.60
C VAL A 33 6.36 13.83 1.23
N VAL A 34 7.13 12.96 0.56
CA VAL A 34 8.45 12.54 1.05
C VAL A 34 9.43 13.73 1.06
N GLY A 35 9.32 14.65 0.11
CA GLY A 35 10.12 15.88 0.10
C GLY A 35 9.86 16.80 1.31
N LYS A 36 8.65 16.78 1.87
CA LYS A 36 8.28 17.55 3.07
C LYS A 36 8.60 16.82 4.37
N ASN A 37 8.19 15.55 4.46
CA ASN A 37 8.13 14.82 5.72
C ASN A 37 9.30 13.83 5.89
N GLY A 38 10.11 13.64 4.85
CA GLY A 38 11.08 12.55 4.80
C GLY A 38 10.43 11.20 4.50
N GLY A 39 11.24 10.18 4.29
CA GLY A 39 10.76 8.83 4.01
C GLY A 39 11.59 8.11 2.94
N HIS A 40 11.07 6.97 2.48
CA HIS A 40 11.74 6.10 1.51
C HIS A 40 11.28 6.45 0.09
N LEU A 41 12.10 7.16 -0.67
CA LEU A 41 11.71 7.62 -2.01
C LEU A 41 11.92 6.54 -3.08
N ALA A 42 13.14 6.06 -3.26
CA ALA A 42 13.50 5.18 -4.38
C ALA A 42 12.70 3.87 -4.39
N SER A 43 12.59 3.22 -3.21
CA SER A 43 11.83 1.97 -3.06
C SER A 43 10.34 2.12 -3.42
N ASN A 44 9.76 3.26 -3.07
CA ASN A 44 8.35 3.55 -3.40
C ASN A 44 8.16 3.88 -4.88
N LEU A 45 9.02 4.69 -5.48
CA LEU A 45 8.94 4.99 -6.90
C LEU A 45 9.11 3.74 -7.77
N GLY A 46 9.95 2.79 -7.35
CA GLY A 46 10.16 1.53 -8.04
C GLY A 46 9.00 0.53 -7.92
N ALA A 47 8.15 0.66 -6.89
CA ALA A 47 7.07 -0.29 -6.64
C ALA A 47 5.68 0.17 -7.13
N VAL A 48 5.56 1.34 -7.77
CA VAL A 48 4.25 1.92 -8.14
C VAL A 48 3.46 1.01 -9.08
N GLU A 49 4.02 0.59 -10.20
CA GLU A 49 3.32 -0.26 -11.17
C GLU A 49 3.04 -1.65 -10.61
N LEU A 50 3.96 -2.22 -9.84
CA LEU A 50 3.73 -3.48 -9.14
C LEU A 50 2.54 -3.38 -8.20
N THR A 51 2.46 -2.31 -7.41
CA THR A 51 1.35 -2.07 -6.47
C THR A 51 0.01 -1.94 -7.22
N ILE A 52 -0.01 -1.17 -8.31
CA ILE A 52 -1.20 -1.07 -9.18
C ILE A 52 -1.61 -2.45 -9.69
N ALA A 53 -0.65 -3.24 -10.19
CA ALA A 53 -0.92 -4.56 -10.74
C ALA A 53 -1.49 -5.52 -9.68
N LEU A 54 -0.89 -5.56 -8.50
CA LEU A 54 -1.36 -6.39 -7.38
C LEU A 54 -2.82 -6.06 -7.02
N HIS A 55 -3.15 -4.78 -6.82
CA HIS A 55 -4.52 -4.37 -6.48
C HIS A 55 -5.51 -4.46 -7.64
N ARG A 56 -5.03 -4.62 -8.87
CA ARG A 56 -5.89 -4.92 -10.03
C ARG A 56 -6.25 -6.40 -10.14
N VAL A 57 -5.34 -7.28 -9.72
CA VAL A 57 -5.49 -8.74 -9.84
C VAL A 57 -6.12 -9.33 -8.59
N PHE A 58 -5.63 -8.97 -7.43
CA PHE A 58 -6.08 -9.52 -6.15
C PHE A 58 -7.22 -8.70 -5.53
N ASN A 59 -8.01 -9.33 -4.67
CA ASN A 59 -9.16 -8.74 -3.98
C ASN A 59 -8.80 -8.42 -2.54
N SER A 60 -7.93 -7.43 -2.32
CA SER A 60 -7.62 -6.98 -0.97
C SER A 60 -8.84 -6.26 -0.35
N PRO A 61 -9.23 -6.52 0.93
CA PRO A 61 -8.48 -7.26 1.92
C PRO A 61 -8.65 -8.79 1.91
N GLN A 62 -9.56 -9.39 1.15
CA GLN A 62 -9.78 -10.85 1.14
C GLN A 62 -8.53 -11.61 0.74
N ASP A 63 -7.81 -11.11 -0.27
CA ASP A 63 -6.49 -11.59 -0.63
C ASP A 63 -5.44 -10.79 0.13
N ALA A 64 -4.67 -11.41 1.01
CA ALA A 64 -3.63 -10.75 1.79
C ALA A 64 -2.44 -10.35 0.91
N ILE A 65 -2.12 -9.07 0.90
CA ILE A 65 -0.89 -8.54 0.30
C ILE A 65 0.07 -8.19 1.43
N ILE A 66 1.15 -8.96 1.55
CA ILE A 66 2.13 -8.81 2.61
C ILE A 66 3.40 -8.18 2.04
N TRP A 67 3.84 -7.10 2.66
CA TRP A 67 5.01 -6.32 2.27
C TRP A 67 6.18 -6.66 3.19
N ASP A 68 7.29 -7.14 2.65
CA ASP A 68 8.51 -7.29 3.45
C ASP A 68 9.09 -5.93 3.79
N VAL A 69 9.49 -5.69 5.04
CA VAL A 69 9.82 -4.37 5.58
C VAL A 69 8.64 -3.40 5.51
N SER A 70 7.94 -3.35 4.38
CA SER A 70 6.83 -2.45 4.02
C SER A 70 7.17 -0.97 3.82
N HIS A 71 8.44 -0.62 3.77
CA HIS A 71 8.88 0.76 3.48
C HIS A 71 8.54 1.22 2.04
N GLN A 72 8.15 0.31 1.15
CA GLN A 72 7.72 0.53 -0.22
C GLN A 72 6.19 0.55 -0.40
N SER A 73 5.42 0.69 0.68
CA SER A 73 3.95 0.54 0.70
C SER A 73 3.17 1.84 0.49
N TYR A 74 3.80 2.95 0.08
CA TYR A 74 3.11 4.24 0.00
C TYR A 74 2.00 4.27 -1.06
N ALA A 75 2.25 3.69 -2.23
CA ALA A 75 1.21 3.51 -3.25
C ALA A 75 0.07 2.61 -2.74
N HIS A 76 0.38 1.53 -2.02
CA HIS A 76 -0.60 0.67 -1.37
C HIS A 76 -1.51 1.48 -0.42
N LYS A 77 -0.94 2.31 0.45
CA LYS A 77 -1.74 3.17 1.35
C LYS A 77 -2.71 4.06 0.58
N MET A 78 -2.24 4.73 -0.47
CA MET A 78 -3.09 5.61 -1.27
C MET A 78 -4.19 4.86 -2.02
N LEU A 79 -3.92 3.66 -2.54
CA LEU A 79 -4.90 2.85 -3.28
C LEU A 79 -5.89 2.10 -2.38
N THR A 80 -5.62 2.04 -1.08
CA THR A 80 -6.48 1.43 -0.05
C THR A 80 -7.18 2.46 0.83
N GLY A 81 -7.50 3.64 0.27
CA GLY A 81 -8.37 4.63 0.90
C GLY A 81 -7.68 5.71 1.72
N ARG A 82 -6.36 5.62 1.94
CA ARG A 82 -5.59 6.58 2.78
C ARG A 82 -5.01 7.76 2.00
N TYR A 83 -5.47 8.01 0.78
CA TYR A 83 -4.98 9.13 -0.04
C TYR A 83 -5.20 10.50 0.62
N LYS A 84 -6.37 10.69 1.26
CA LYS A 84 -6.72 11.97 1.89
C LYS A 84 -5.81 12.32 3.06
N ASP A 85 -5.38 11.28 3.79
CA ASP A 85 -4.53 11.43 4.97
C ASP A 85 -3.04 11.32 4.63
N PHE A 86 -2.70 11.11 3.36
CA PHE A 86 -1.33 10.83 2.93
C PHE A 86 -0.35 11.99 3.19
N GLU A 87 -0.85 13.23 3.28
CA GLU A 87 -0.05 14.39 3.70
C GLU A 87 0.53 14.25 5.11
N SER A 88 -0.10 13.44 5.98
CA SER A 88 0.35 13.18 7.35
C SER A 88 1.40 12.05 7.45
N LEU A 89 1.85 11.51 6.31
CA LEU A 89 2.81 10.41 6.31
C LEU A 89 4.04 10.74 7.17
N ARG A 90 4.37 9.85 8.13
CA ARG A 90 5.50 9.96 9.05
C ARG A 90 5.47 11.19 9.97
N THR A 91 4.37 11.89 10.08
CA THR A 91 4.19 12.93 11.09
C THR A 91 3.66 12.32 12.40
N LYS A 92 3.75 13.09 13.50
CA LYS A 92 3.15 12.68 14.77
C LYS A 92 1.65 12.51 14.60
N ASP A 93 1.12 11.39 15.07
CA ASP A 93 -0.29 11.02 14.97
C ASP A 93 -0.83 10.88 13.53
N GLY A 94 0.05 10.86 12.53
CA GLY A 94 -0.27 10.64 11.13
C GLY A 94 0.00 9.21 10.67
N LEU A 95 -0.07 9.01 9.35
CA LEU A 95 0.17 7.71 8.73
C LEU A 95 1.61 7.23 8.97
N SER A 96 1.74 5.95 9.33
CA SER A 96 3.04 5.28 9.45
C SER A 96 3.76 5.19 8.10
N GLY A 97 5.08 5.24 8.13
CA GLY A 97 5.91 4.91 6.96
C GLY A 97 5.97 3.42 6.61
N PHE A 98 5.28 2.57 7.38
CA PHE A 98 5.19 1.12 7.24
C PHE A 98 3.73 0.67 7.32
N THR A 99 3.44 -0.59 6.98
CA THR A 99 2.11 -1.15 7.20
C THR A 99 1.82 -1.26 8.69
N ARG A 100 0.55 -1.03 9.06
CA ARG A 100 0.06 -1.08 10.44
C ARG A 100 -1.35 -1.66 10.46
N ILE A 101 -1.57 -2.69 11.24
CA ILE A 101 -2.88 -3.34 11.40
C ILE A 101 -3.95 -2.32 11.83
N ASN A 102 -3.59 -1.38 12.69
CA ASN A 102 -4.52 -0.37 13.21
C ASN A 102 -4.82 0.77 12.22
N GLU A 103 -4.11 0.86 11.09
CA GLU A 103 -4.38 1.88 10.08
C GLU A 103 -5.42 1.44 9.04
N SER A 104 -5.44 0.16 8.70
CA SER A 104 -6.26 -0.33 7.59
C SER A 104 -6.45 -1.83 7.64
N GLU A 105 -7.64 -2.30 7.29
CA GLU A 105 -7.95 -3.72 7.08
C GLU A 105 -7.11 -4.37 5.96
N HIS A 106 -6.48 -3.56 5.12
CA HIS A 106 -5.59 -4.02 4.07
C HIS A 106 -4.15 -4.29 4.54
N ASP A 107 -3.82 -3.94 5.79
CA ASP A 107 -2.49 -4.14 6.40
C ASP A 107 -2.55 -5.34 7.36
N TYR A 108 -1.97 -6.47 6.98
CA TYR A 108 -2.11 -7.75 7.69
C TYR A 108 -1.16 -7.92 8.88
N PHE A 109 -0.08 -7.14 8.96
CA PHE A 109 0.79 -7.10 10.13
C PHE A 109 1.61 -5.81 10.19
N ASP A 110 2.07 -5.51 11.39
CA ASP A 110 2.98 -4.39 11.63
C ASP A 110 4.38 -4.77 11.15
N ALA A 111 4.81 -4.17 10.05
CA ALA A 111 6.12 -4.42 9.46
C ALA A 111 7.13 -3.32 9.81
N GLY A 112 8.39 -3.53 9.43
CA GLY A 112 9.49 -2.59 9.65
C GLY A 112 10.86 -3.28 9.60
N HIS A 113 10.92 -4.60 9.78
CA HIS A 113 12.14 -5.40 9.67
C HIS A 113 12.10 -6.31 8.44
N ALA A 114 13.27 -6.53 7.84
CA ALA A 114 13.42 -7.42 6.69
C ALA A 114 13.23 -8.89 7.10
N SER A 115 12.78 -9.68 6.14
CA SER A 115 12.61 -11.13 6.23
C SER A 115 11.52 -11.62 7.20
N SER A 116 10.65 -10.73 7.71
CA SER A 116 9.53 -11.11 8.55
C SER A 116 8.28 -11.53 7.75
N SER A 117 8.18 -11.12 6.50
CA SER A 117 7.01 -11.37 5.64
C SER A 117 6.71 -12.85 5.41
N ILE A 118 7.73 -13.68 5.22
CA ILE A 118 7.58 -15.13 4.97
C ILE A 118 6.97 -15.82 6.19
N SER A 119 7.50 -15.54 7.39
CA SER A 119 6.97 -16.11 8.64
C SER A 119 5.55 -15.62 8.92
N SER A 120 5.27 -14.35 8.68
CA SER A 120 3.92 -13.78 8.84
C SER A 120 2.93 -14.39 7.86
N ALA A 121 3.32 -14.55 6.60
CA ALA A 121 2.49 -15.22 5.59
C ALA A 121 2.21 -16.69 5.95
N LEU A 122 3.21 -17.41 6.41
CA LEU A 122 3.04 -18.79 6.85
C LEU A 122 2.09 -18.89 8.04
N GLY A 123 2.22 -17.99 9.01
CA GLY A 123 1.33 -17.92 10.17
C GLY A 123 -0.13 -17.68 9.76
N LEU A 124 -0.39 -16.71 8.86
CA LEU A 124 -1.72 -16.44 8.33
C LEU A 124 -2.31 -17.64 7.58
N LEU A 125 -1.53 -18.26 6.68
CA LEU A 125 -1.98 -19.45 5.94
C LEU A 125 -2.30 -20.62 6.88
N THR A 126 -1.51 -20.81 7.93
CA THR A 126 -1.75 -21.86 8.93
C THR A 126 -3.05 -21.58 9.69
N ALA A 127 -3.28 -20.34 10.14
CA ALA A 127 -4.50 -19.97 10.83
C ALA A 127 -5.74 -20.20 9.93
N TRP A 128 -5.71 -19.72 8.70
CA TRP A 128 -6.83 -19.92 7.76
C TRP A 128 -7.08 -21.37 7.40
N SER A 129 -6.05 -22.23 7.38
CA SER A 129 -6.24 -23.67 7.14
C SER A 129 -6.82 -24.42 8.35
N ILE A 130 -6.73 -23.86 9.56
CA ILE A 130 -7.33 -24.41 10.78
C ILE A 130 -8.79 -23.99 10.91
N ASP A 131 -9.08 -22.75 10.56
CA ASP A 131 -10.42 -22.16 10.72
C ASP A 131 -11.41 -22.60 9.61
N GLY A 132 -10.94 -23.19 8.51
CA GLY A 132 -11.73 -23.73 7.37
C GLY A 132 -12.01 -22.68 6.33
#